data_fb932bcb1ea2c58902f8ea257a927319
#
_entry.id   fb932bcb1ea2c58902f8ea257a927319
#
_cell.length_a   1.000
_cell.length_b   1.000
_cell.length_c   1.000
_cell.angle_alpha   90.00
_cell.angle_beta   90.00
_cell.angle_gamma   90.00
#
_symmetry.space_group_name_H-M   'P 1'
#
loop_
_entity.id
_entity.type
_entity.pdbx_description
1 polymer ?
#
loop_
_entity_poly.entity_id
_entity_poly.type
_entity_poly.pdbx_seq_one_letter_code
_entity_poly.pdbx_strand_id
1 'polypeptide(L)'
;MPNAKVLSEKQAIVAALTERIKNASSGVFVDYKGINVAQDTELRTELRKNDVEYSVIKNTLTRFALDDCGLKEIDPILNGTTSLATSTGDPIAPFRIISDYSKKLNDVFNIKAAFMDGKVLSESEIAEISALPSKDALYSQVFGTLLAPITSLAVVLNQILEQKQGGAPAAEAPAAE
;
A
#
# COMPACT_ATOMS: atom_id res chain seq x y z
N MET A 1 -4.30 -42.17 -3.92
CA MET A 1 -2.92 -41.63 -3.91
C MET A 1 -2.95 -40.31 -4.71
N PRO A 2 -2.40 -39.21 -4.23
CA PRO A 2 -2.35 -38.00 -5.03
C PRO A 2 -1.48 -38.22 -6.27
N ASN A 3 -1.96 -37.70 -7.42
CA ASN A 3 -1.25 -37.83 -8.69
C ASN A 3 0.11 -37.10 -8.57
N ALA A 4 1.24 -37.77 -8.83
CA ALA A 4 2.58 -37.20 -8.66
C ALA A 4 2.78 -35.91 -9.48
N LYS A 5 2.16 -35.81 -10.67
CA LYS A 5 2.18 -34.57 -11.48
C LYS A 5 1.51 -33.39 -10.80
N VAL A 6 0.34 -33.61 -10.19
CA VAL A 6 -0.39 -32.55 -9.48
C VAL A 6 0.34 -32.11 -8.21
N LEU A 7 1.09 -33.01 -7.57
CA LEU A 7 1.89 -32.66 -6.41
C LEU A 7 3.09 -31.79 -6.80
N SER A 8 3.80 -32.16 -7.87
CA SER A 8 4.93 -31.35 -8.37
C SER A 8 4.51 -29.96 -8.85
N GLU A 9 3.36 -29.85 -9.50
CA GLU A 9 2.79 -28.54 -9.89
C GLU A 9 2.50 -27.66 -8.67
N LYS A 10 1.89 -28.21 -7.62
CA LYS A 10 1.62 -27.47 -6.39
C LYS A 10 2.90 -27.04 -5.66
N GLN A 11 3.90 -27.90 -5.63
CA GLN A 11 5.20 -27.57 -5.04
C GLN A 11 5.89 -26.45 -5.81
N ALA A 12 5.82 -26.47 -7.15
CA ALA A 12 6.35 -25.39 -7.99
C ALA A 12 5.64 -24.05 -7.71
N ILE A 13 4.30 -24.07 -7.53
CA ILE A 13 3.53 -22.88 -7.19
C ILE A 13 3.94 -22.35 -5.80
N VAL A 14 4.09 -23.21 -4.81
CA VAL A 14 4.52 -22.80 -3.45
C VAL A 14 5.93 -22.22 -3.51
N ALA A 15 6.86 -22.83 -4.23
CA ALA A 15 8.22 -22.31 -4.37
C ALA A 15 8.23 -20.91 -5.03
N ALA A 16 7.48 -20.74 -6.12
CA ALA A 16 7.35 -19.44 -6.77
C ALA A 16 6.73 -18.38 -5.86
N LEU A 17 5.73 -18.76 -5.04
CA LEU A 17 5.12 -17.86 -4.05
C LEU A 17 6.10 -17.48 -2.94
N THR A 18 6.87 -18.43 -2.44
CA THR A 18 7.89 -18.21 -1.41
C THR A 18 8.96 -17.24 -1.91
N GLU A 19 9.46 -17.43 -3.13
CA GLU A 19 10.40 -16.51 -3.76
C GLU A 19 9.81 -15.12 -3.95
N ARG A 20 8.56 -15.04 -4.39
CA ARG A 20 7.85 -13.78 -4.56
C ARG A 20 7.68 -13.03 -3.24
N ILE A 21 7.27 -13.71 -2.16
CA ILE A 21 7.12 -13.11 -0.82
C ILE A 21 8.47 -12.65 -0.27
N LYS A 22 9.54 -13.43 -0.46
CA LYS A 22 10.90 -13.07 -0.02
C LYS A 22 11.48 -11.86 -0.75
N ASN A 23 11.17 -11.72 -2.04
CA ASN A 23 11.66 -10.62 -2.87
C ASN A 23 10.78 -9.37 -2.75
N ALA A 24 9.56 -9.48 -2.22
CA ALA A 24 8.66 -8.37 -2.04
C ALA A 24 9.06 -7.52 -0.82
N SER A 25 9.13 -6.19 -1.02
CA SER A 25 9.31 -5.23 0.08
C SER A 25 8.05 -5.12 0.94
N SER A 26 6.88 -5.31 0.33
CA SER A 26 5.60 -5.31 1.03
C SER A 26 4.58 -6.24 0.38
N GLY A 27 3.62 -6.70 1.17
CA GLY A 27 2.51 -7.48 0.67
C GLY A 27 1.25 -7.33 1.52
N VAL A 28 0.11 -7.33 0.85
CA VAL A 28 -1.21 -7.14 1.47
C VAL A 28 -2.11 -8.29 1.09
N PHE A 29 -2.71 -8.92 2.08
CA PHE A 29 -3.74 -9.93 1.91
C PHE A 29 -5.11 -9.28 2.02
N VAL A 30 -5.93 -9.49 1.01
CA VAL A 30 -7.22 -8.81 0.87
C VAL A 30 -8.33 -9.81 0.64
N ASP A 31 -9.51 -9.52 1.20
CA ASP A 31 -10.75 -10.23 0.86
C ASP A 31 -11.38 -9.55 -0.36
N TYR A 32 -11.61 -10.31 -1.42
CA TYR A 32 -12.23 -9.79 -2.65
C TYR A 32 -13.69 -10.25 -2.83
N LYS A 33 -14.33 -10.68 -1.76
CA LYS A 33 -15.71 -11.17 -1.81
C LYS A 33 -16.68 -10.02 -2.13
N GLY A 34 -17.42 -10.15 -3.23
CA GLY A 34 -18.47 -9.19 -3.60
C GLY A 34 -18.04 -8.10 -4.60
N ILE A 35 -16.83 -8.15 -5.14
CA ILE A 35 -16.38 -7.23 -6.18
C ILE A 35 -16.99 -7.59 -7.54
N ASN A 36 -17.40 -6.57 -8.31
CA ASN A 36 -17.83 -6.72 -9.69
C ASN A 36 -16.61 -6.88 -10.62
N VAL A 37 -16.78 -7.59 -11.75
CA VAL A 37 -15.72 -7.82 -12.75
C VAL A 37 -15.12 -6.50 -13.28
N ALA A 38 -15.94 -5.47 -13.48
CA ALA A 38 -15.46 -4.15 -13.92
C ALA A 38 -14.51 -3.54 -12.88
N GLN A 39 -14.89 -3.55 -11.61
CA GLN A 39 -14.10 -3.02 -10.50
C GLN A 39 -12.77 -3.79 -10.29
N ASP A 40 -12.80 -5.14 -10.41
CA ASP A 40 -11.59 -5.95 -10.34
C ASP A 40 -10.62 -5.65 -11.51
N THR A 41 -11.16 -5.38 -12.70
CA THR A 41 -10.35 -5.02 -13.86
C THR A 41 -9.69 -3.64 -13.68
N GLU A 42 -10.42 -2.66 -13.14
CA GLU A 42 -9.89 -1.34 -12.82
C GLU A 42 -8.79 -1.43 -11.75
N LEU A 43 -9.08 -2.14 -10.65
CA LEU A 43 -8.11 -2.40 -9.57
C LEU A 43 -6.82 -3.02 -10.09
N ARG A 44 -6.91 -4.08 -10.90
CA ARG A 44 -5.74 -4.73 -11.51
C ARG A 44 -4.96 -3.79 -12.42
N THR A 45 -5.66 -2.92 -13.13
CA THR A 45 -5.02 -1.94 -14.02
C THR A 45 -4.26 -0.89 -13.22
N GLU A 46 -4.83 -0.40 -12.13
CA GLU A 46 -4.15 0.56 -11.25
C GLU A 46 -2.97 -0.07 -10.50
N LEU A 47 -3.12 -1.29 -9.99
CA LEU A 47 -2.03 -2.01 -9.34
C LEU A 47 -0.85 -2.24 -10.29
N ARG A 48 -1.11 -2.66 -11.54
CA ARG A 48 -0.07 -2.83 -12.57
C ARG A 48 0.65 -1.54 -12.94
N LYS A 49 -0.05 -0.39 -12.95
CA LYS A 49 0.58 0.92 -13.20
C LYS A 49 1.58 1.32 -12.11
N ASN A 50 1.42 0.80 -10.90
CA ASN A 50 2.28 1.05 -9.76
C ASN A 50 3.24 -0.12 -9.45
N ASP A 51 3.49 -1.00 -10.43
CA ASP A 51 4.36 -2.18 -10.31
C ASP A 51 4.00 -3.12 -9.13
N VAL A 52 2.70 -3.22 -8.85
CA VAL A 52 2.16 -4.14 -7.86
C VAL A 52 1.61 -5.39 -8.54
N GLU A 53 2.13 -6.53 -8.18
CA GLU A 53 1.62 -7.81 -8.64
C GLU A 53 0.43 -8.25 -7.79
N TYR A 54 -0.72 -8.43 -8.44
CA TYR A 54 -1.95 -8.89 -7.78
C TYR A 54 -2.34 -10.28 -8.29
N SER A 55 -2.53 -11.21 -7.37
CA SER A 55 -2.92 -12.59 -7.69
C SER A 55 -3.88 -13.15 -6.64
N VAL A 56 -4.84 -13.94 -7.12
CA VAL A 56 -5.74 -14.71 -6.27
C VAL A 56 -5.13 -16.09 -6.06
N ILE A 57 -4.91 -16.47 -4.81
CA ILE A 57 -4.17 -17.66 -4.45
C ILE A 57 -4.99 -18.49 -3.46
N LYS A 58 -4.82 -19.80 -3.52
CA LYS A 58 -5.48 -20.72 -2.60
C LYS A 58 -4.85 -20.64 -1.21
N ASN A 59 -5.64 -20.39 -0.16
CA ASN A 59 -5.17 -20.21 1.21
C ASN A 59 -4.25 -21.35 1.69
N THR A 60 -4.53 -22.60 1.32
CA THR A 60 -3.68 -23.73 1.70
C THR A 60 -2.27 -23.66 1.13
N LEU A 61 -2.09 -23.15 -0.10
CA LEU A 61 -0.77 -22.97 -0.71
C LEU A 61 -0.05 -21.76 -0.11
N THR A 62 -0.81 -20.71 0.20
CA THR A 62 -0.28 -19.51 0.86
C THR A 62 0.25 -19.83 2.25
N ARG A 63 -0.45 -20.67 3.03
CA ARG A 63 0.02 -21.11 4.36
C ARG A 63 1.38 -21.80 4.28
N PHE A 64 1.57 -22.73 3.35
CA PHE A 64 2.87 -23.39 3.17
C PHE A 64 3.98 -22.37 2.80
N ALA A 65 3.68 -21.42 1.92
CA ALA A 65 4.65 -20.39 1.55
C ALA A 65 5.00 -19.45 2.73
N LEU A 66 4.02 -19.11 3.57
CA LEU A 66 4.22 -18.27 4.77
C LEU A 66 4.99 -19.01 5.87
N ASP A 67 4.75 -20.33 6.05
CA ASP A 67 5.53 -21.17 6.95
C ASP A 67 7.01 -21.17 6.57
N ASP A 68 7.32 -21.26 5.26
CA ASP A 68 8.68 -21.20 4.73
C ASP A 68 9.34 -19.81 4.87
N CYS A 69 8.54 -18.77 4.98
CA CYS A 69 8.99 -17.38 5.19
C CYS A 69 9.02 -16.95 6.66
N GLY A 70 8.49 -17.78 7.58
CA GLY A 70 8.45 -17.47 9.01
C GLY A 70 7.31 -16.55 9.46
N LEU A 71 6.33 -16.23 8.60
CA LEU A 71 5.20 -15.34 8.85
C LEU A 71 3.96 -16.10 9.34
N LYS A 72 4.12 -16.96 10.35
CA LYS A 72 3.05 -17.83 10.89
C LYS A 72 1.89 -17.07 11.54
N GLU A 73 2.10 -15.85 11.95
CA GLU A 73 1.07 -15.01 12.61
C GLU A 73 -0.12 -14.71 11.69
N ILE A 74 0.08 -14.81 10.35
CA ILE A 74 -0.97 -14.56 9.36
C ILE A 74 -1.90 -15.76 9.17
N ASP A 75 -1.48 -16.98 9.53
CA ASP A 75 -2.24 -18.21 9.30
C ASP A 75 -3.68 -18.23 9.81
N PRO A 76 -3.99 -17.78 11.04
CA PRO A 76 -5.36 -17.78 11.55
C PRO A 76 -6.27 -16.80 10.81
N ILE A 77 -5.69 -15.79 10.13
CA ILE A 77 -6.43 -14.74 9.43
C ILE A 77 -6.80 -15.19 8.00
N LEU A 78 -6.10 -16.18 7.43
CA LEU A 78 -6.30 -16.68 6.07
C LEU A 78 -7.54 -17.60 5.95
N ASN A 79 -8.74 -17.04 6.17
CA ASN A 79 -10.01 -17.73 6.02
C ASN A 79 -10.86 -17.08 4.91
N GLY A 80 -11.62 -17.89 4.15
CA GLY A 80 -12.47 -17.40 3.06
C GLY A 80 -11.70 -17.06 1.78
N THR A 81 -12.16 -16.05 1.04
CA THR A 81 -11.52 -15.58 -0.19
C THR A 81 -10.29 -14.73 0.14
N THR A 82 -9.19 -14.97 -0.54
CA THR A 82 -7.95 -14.23 -0.29
C THR A 82 -7.22 -13.96 -1.59
N SER A 83 -6.84 -12.71 -1.80
CA SER A 83 -5.93 -12.26 -2.83
C SER A 83 -4.68 -11.67 -2.20
N LEU A 84 -3.58 -11.75 -2.90
CA LEU A 84 -2.28 -11.24 -2.49
C LEU A 84 -1.82 -10.17 -3.47
N ALA A 85 -1.55 -8.98 -2.96
CA ALA A 85 -0.89 -7.90 -3.67
C ALA A 85 0.53 -7.76 -3.11
N THR A 86 1.55 -7.85 -3.96
CA THR A 86 2.96 -7.71 -3.57
C THR A 86 3.63 -6.62 -4.39
N SER A 87 4.47 -5.80 -3.74
CA SER A 87 5.30 -4.81 -4.40
C SER A 87 6.77 -5.05 -4.10
N THR A 88 7.61 -4.87 -5.11
CA THR A 88 9.08 -4.91 -4.99
C THR A 88 9.69 -3.51 -5.01
N GLY A 89 8.99 -2.54 -5.58
CA GLY A 89 9.49 -1.16 -5.75
C GLY A 89 9.06 -0.22 -4.65
N ASP A 90 7.78 0.16 -4.66
CA ASP A 90 7.20 1.08 -3.68
C ASP A 90 6.43 0.30 -2.61
N PRO A 91 6.91 0.26 -1.35
CA PRO A 91 6.27 -0.52 -0.30
C PRO A 91 4.91 0.04 0.12
N ILE A 92 4.63 1.33 -0.12
CA ILE A 92 3.39 2.01 0.29
C ILE A 92 2.28 1.85 -0.76
N ALA A 93 2.64 1.70 -2.04
CA ALA A 93 1.69 1.66 -3.14
C ALA A 93 0.53 0.65 -2.97
N PRO A 94 0.76 -0.63 -2.59
CA PRO A 94 -0.33 -1.59 -2.42
C PRO A 94 -1.30 -1.19 -1.32
N PHE A 95 -0.80 -0.65 -0.19
CA PHE A 95 -1.63 -0.22 0.93
C PHE A 95 -2.58 0.92 0.55
N ARG A 96 -2.04 1.96 -0.11
CA ARG A 96 -2.80 3.12 -0.53
C ARG A 96 -3.90 2.75 -1.51
N ILE A 97 -3.56 2.04 -2.59
CA ILE A 97 -4.51 1.66 -3.63
C ILE A 97 -5.63 0.79 -3.02
N ILE A 98 -5.28 -0.20 -2.22
CA ILE A 98 -6.24 -1.10 -1.60
C ILE A 98 -7.16 -0.36 -0.62
N SER A 99 -6.61 0.56 0.19
CA SER A 99 -7.40 1.39 1.10
C SER A 99 -8.36 2.33 0.37
N ASP A 100 -7.92 2.96 -0.73
CA ASP A 100 -8.77 3.81 -1.55
C ASP A 100 -9.94 3.03 -2.19
N TYR A 101 -9.66 1.79 -2.64
CA TYR A 101 -10.72 0.90 -3.13
C TYR A 101 -11.63 0.40 -2.02
N SER A 102 -11.11 0.11 -0.83
CA SER A 102 -11.94 -0.24 0.34
C SER A 102 -12.93 0.86 0.68
N LYS A 103 -12.49 2.12 0.69
CA LYS A 103 -13.36 3.29 0.91
C LYS A 103 -14.40 3.48 -0.20
N LYS A 104 -14.05 3.24 -1.46
CA LYS A 104 -14.96 3.35 -2.61
C LYS A 104 -16.02 2.25 -2.64
N LEU A 105 -15.71 1.05 -2.14
CA LEU A 105 -16.55 -0.14 -2.23
C LEU A 105 -17.34 -0.44 -0.95
N ASN A 106 -17.42 0.50 0.01
CA ASN A 106 -18.21 0.39 1.25
C ASN A 106 -17.99 -0.94 1.97
N ASP A 107 -16.76 -1.20 2.39
CA ASP A 107 -16.35 -2.37 3.20
C ASP A 107 -16.52 -3.76 2.55
N VAL A 108 -16.78 -3.82 1.24
CA VAL A 108 -16.80 -5.08 0.50
C VAL A 108 -15.38 -5.64 0.32
N PHE A 109 -14.40 -4.74 0.29
CA PHE A 109 -12.99 -5.03 0.03
C PHE A 109 -12.16 -4.74 1.28
N ASN A 110 -11.94 -5.76 2.12
CA ASN A 110 -11.28 -5.60 3.41
C ASN A 110 -9.85 -6.14 3.41
N ILE A 111 -8.94 -5.40 4.04
CA ILE A 111 -7.58 -5.86 4.31
C ILE A 111 -7.63 -6.85 5.47
N LYS A 112 -7.12 -8.07 5.27
CA LYS A 112 -7.05 -9.10 6.30
C LYS A 112 -5.76 -9.04 7.09
N ALA A 113 -4.67 -8.96 6.39
CA ALA A 113 -3.33 -8.90 6.97
C ALA A 113 -2.38 -8.26 5.99
N ALA A 114 -1.28 -7.73 6.48
CA ALA A 114 -0.23 -7.21 5.65
C ALA A 114 1.13 -7.49 6.27
N PHE A 115 2.15 -7.50 5.44
CA PHE A 115 3.53 -7.58 5.88
C PHE A 115 4.40 -6.55 5.16
N MET A 116 5.42 -6.08 5.84
CA MET A 116 6.42 -5.17 5.29
C MET A 116 7.79 -5.56 5.86
N ASP A 117 8.79 -5.69 4.99
CA ASP A 117 10.17 -6.08 5.36
C ASP A 117 10.22 -7.34 6.26
N GLY A 118 9.35 -8.33 6.00
CA GLY A 118 9.29 -9.57 6.76
C GLY A 118 8.62 -9.48 8.13
N LYS A 119 7.98 -8.36 8.47
CA LYS A 119 7.19 -8.19 9.70
C LYS A 119 5.71 -8.14 9.37
N VAL A 120 4.90 -8.75 10.22
CA VAL A 120 3.43 -8.65 10.14
C VAL A 120 2.99 -7.33 10.76
N LEU A 121 2.11 -6.62 10.07
CA LEU A 121 1.57 -5.34 10.51
C LEU A 121 0.22 -5.54 11.20
N SER A 122 -0.01 -4.78 12.26
CA SER A 122 -1.30 -4.67 12.94
C SER A 122 -2.29 -3.83 12.12
N GLU A 123 -3.60 -3.96 12.38
CA GLU A 123 -4.63 -3.17 11.69
C GLU A 123 -4.44 -1.65 11.87
N SER A 124 -3.98 -1.21 13.04
CA SER A 124 -3.67 0.20 13.31
C SER A 124 -2.52 0.72 12.44
N GLU A 125 -1.44 -0.05 12.33
CA GLU A 125 -0.29 0.29 11.47
C GLU A 125 -0.67 0.31 9.99
N ILE A 126 -1.52 -0.63 9.56
CA ILE A 126 -2.04 -0.66 8.19
C ILE A 126 -2.82 0.62 7.88
N ALA A 127 -3.66 1.09 8.82
CA ALA A 127 -4.43 2.32 8.66
C ALA A 127 -3.51 3.55 8.56
N GLU A 128 -2.49 3.64 9.41
CA GLU A 128 -1.50 4.72 9.36
C GLU A 128 -0.72 4.73 8.05
N ILE A 129 -0.22 3.57 7.60
CA ILE A 129 0.53 3.45 6.34
C ILE A 129 -0.35 3.79 5.14
N SER A 130 -1.62 3.37 5.16
CA SER A 130 -2.57 3.65 4.07
C SER A 130 -2.94 5.14 3.95
N ALA A 131 -2.79 5.91 5.02
CA ALA A 131 -3.00 7.36 5.01
C ALA A 131 -1.81 8.14 4.43
N LEU A 132 -0.64 7.49 4.25
CA LEU A 132 0.54 8.14 3.70
C LEU A 132 0.38 8.46 2.22
N PRO A 133 0.84 9.63 1.75
CA PRO A 133 0.87 9.98 0.34
C PRO A 133 1.92 9.16 -0.42
N SER A 134 1.98 9.34 -1.73
CA SER A 134 2.97 8.66 -2.58
C SER A 134 4.40 9.01 -2.15
N LYS A 135 5.35 8.13 -2.48
CA LYS A 135 6.78 8.30 -2.19
C LYS A 135 7.31 9.67 -2.66
N ASP A 136 6.94 10.09 -3.87
CA ASP A 136 7.35 11.38 -4.43
C ASP A 136 6.75 12.57 -3.66
N ALA A 137 5.50 12.43 -3.20
CA ALA A 137 4.86 13.45 -2.38
C ALA A 137 5.49 13.55 -0.98
N LEU A 138 5.92 12.43 -0.38
CA LEU A 138 6.68 12.42 0.87
C LEU A 138 8.03 13.14 0.70
N TYR A 139 8.75 12.88 -0.38
CA TYR A 139 9.98 13.62 -0.68
C TYR A 139 9.71 15.10 -0.85
N SER A 140 8.67 15.49 -1.59
CA SER A 140 8.29 16.88 -1.77
C SER A 140 7.96 17.57 -0.44
N GLN A 141 7.29 16.86 0.46
CA GLN A 141 6.97 17.37 1.80
C GLN A 141 8.22 17.58 2.65
N VAL A 142 9.17 16.63 2.64
CA VAL A 142 10.46 16.77 3.34
C VAL A 142 11.26 17.95 2.81
N PHE A 143 11.39 18.08 1.49
CA PHE A 143 12.09 19.23 0.89
C PHE A 143 11.35 20.55 1.17
N GLY A 144 10.03 20.54 1.14
CA GLY A 144 9.19 21.70 1.51
C GLY A 144 9.44 22.15 2.94
N THR A 145 9.49 21.23 3.90
CA THR A 145 9.77 21.57 5.31
C THR A 145 11.18 22.09 5.52
N LEU A 146 12.16 21.61 4.77
CA LEU A 146 13.54 22.12 4.83
C LEU A 146 13.65 23.55 4.24
N LEU A 147 12.86 23.86 3.21
CA LEU A 147 12.83 25.18 2.59
C LEU A 147 11.91 26.17 3.34
N ALA A 148 10.98 25.68 4.14
CA ALA A 148 9.99 26.50 4.85
C ALA A 148 10.58 27.66 5.67
N PRO A 149 11.70 27.53 6.40
CA PRO A 149 12.29 28.65 7.14
C PRO A 149 12.76 29.79 6.24
N ILE A 150 13.26 29.45 5.05
CA ILE A 150 13.75 30.46 4.08
C ILE A 150 12.58 31.15 3.40
N THR A 151 11.57 30.39 2.98
CA THR A 151 10.36 30.93 2.33
C THR A 151 9.54 31.78 3.29
N SER A 152 9.39 31.34 4.56
CA SER A 152 8.68 32.12 5.58
C SER A 152 9.37 33.45 5.87
N LEU A 153 10.69 33.49 5.91
CA LEU A 153 11.44 34.74 6.06
C LEU A 153 11.19 35.69 4.88
N ALA A 154 11.22 35.18 3.66
CA ALA A 154 10.95 35.97 2.47
C ALA A 154 9.51 36.54 2.46
N VAL A 155 8.53 35.72 2.86
CA VAL A 155 7.12 36.16 2.99
C VAL A 155 6.97 37.26 4.03
N VAL A 156 7.58 37.12 5.21
CA VAL A 156 7.54 38.15 6.26
C VAL A 156 8.19 39.43 5.80
N LEU A 157 9.33 39.38 5.10
CA LEU A 157 9.98 40.57 4.56
C LEU A 157 9.09 41.27 3.52
N ASN A 158 8.44 40.52 2.63
CA ASN A 158 7.49 41.09 1.66
C ASN A 158 6.29 41.71 2.37
N GLN A 159 5.71 41.10 3.39
CA GLN A 159 4.61 41.66 4.17
C GLN A 159 5.02 42.97 4.87
N ILE A 160 6.24 43.06 5.41
CA ILE A 160 6.75 44.28 6.02
C ILE A 160 6.91 45.39 4.95
N LEU A 161 7.36 45.04 3.75
CA LEU A 161 7.46 46.00 2.66
C LEU A 161 6.09 46.52 2.21
N GLU A 162 5.11 45.64 2.08
CA GLU A 162 3.72 45.99 1.74
C GLU A 162 3.08 46.88 2.82
N GLN A 163 3.28 46.57 4.09
CA GLN A 163 2.81 47.42 5.19
C GLN A 163 3.45 48.81 5.20
N LYS A 164 4.74 48.91 4.85
CA LYS A 164 5.44 50.22 4.73
C LYS A 164 5.03 51.03 3.51
N GLN A 165 4.55 50.36 2.44
CA GLN A 165 4.11 51.03 1.21
C GLN A 165 2.59 51.36 1.23
N GLY A 166 1.86 51.08 2.33
CA GLY A 166 0.46 51.44 2.49
C GLY A 166 -0.52 50.54 1.73
N GLY A 167 -0.09 49.36 1.31
CA GLY A 167 -0.98 48.33 0.72
C GLY A 167 -1.68 47.52 1.80
N ALA A 168 -2.98 47.27 1.64
CA ALA A 168 -3.74 46.39 2.52
C ALA A 168 -3.14 44.98 2.57
N PRO A 169 -3.18 44.29 3.72
CA PRO A 169 -2.58 42.96 3.85
C PRO A 169 -3.29 41.96 2.97
N ALA A 170 -2.63 41.42 1.96
CA ALA A 170 -3.08 40.24 1.26
C ALA A 170 -2.86 39.06 2.20
N ALA A 171 -3.90 38.69 2.95
CA ALA A 171 -3.98 37.46 3.66
C ALA A 171 -4.20 36.33 2.62
N GLU A 172 -3.20 35.49 2.41
CA GLU A 172 -3.42 34.08 2.10
C GLU A 172 -2.08 33.38 2.03
N ALA A 173 -1.74 32.74 3.15
CA ALA A 173 -0.77 31.67 3.12
C ALA A 173 -1.45 30.48 2.42
N PRO A 174 -0.85 29.83 1.42
CA PRO A 174 -1.37 28.56 0.93
C PRO A 174 -1.28 27.55 2.05
N ALA A 175 -2.46 27.10 2.53
CA ALA A 175 -2.57 25.94 3.38
C ALA A 175 -1.95 24.75 2.63
N ALA A 176 -0.95 24.14 3.24
CA ALA A 176 -0.46 22.85 2.80
C ALA A 176 -1.52 21.80 3.16
N GLU A 177 -2.29 21.35 2.16
CA GLU A 177 -2.97 20.07 2.21
C GLU A 177 -2.02 18.93 1.81
#